data_77a36a12102385623dc5531433a7f3c0
#
_entry.id   77a36a12102385623dc5531433a7f3c0
#
_cell.length_a   1.000
_cell.length_b   1.000
_cell.length_c   1.000
_cell.angle_alpha   90.00
_cell.angle_beta   90.00
_cell.angle_gamma   90.00
#
_symmetry.space_group_name_H-M   'P 1'
#
loop_
_entity.id
_entity.type
_entity.pdbx_description
1 polymer ?
#
loop_
_entity_poly.entity_id
_entity_poly.type
_entity_poly.pdbx_seq_one_letter_code
_entity_poly.pdbx_strand_id
1 'polypeptide(L)'
;MLAGLPDPGGYRVHVKFLRYRDRPHLAAWTDFEDRSITLQLPEPFYPFGEIVPYGAKRRASGKGTRPRFIWLTEGITFRTREEVLRFSYLHEWMHWWLREVRGTASAAETTCDRFALHNFRRQLVTEADALLSLKRRQ
;
A
#
# COMPACT_ATOMS: atom_id res chain seq x y z
N MET A 1 10.10 -1.27 14.18
CA MET A 1 9.28 -2.03 13.23
C MET A 1 9.37 -1.52 11.79
N LEU A 2 9.71 -0.27 11.61
CA LEU A 2 9.84 0.33 10.27
C LEU A 2 11.29 0.46 9.79
N ALA A 3 12.22 -0.15 10.50
CA ALA A 3 13.63 -0.11 10.12
C ALA A 3 13.84 -0.70 8.72
N GLY A 4 14.73 -0.08 7.95
CA GLY A 4 15.05 -0.52 6.59
C GLY A 4 14.06 -0.06 5.53
N LEU A 5 13.02 0.68 5.89
CA LEU A 5 12.06 1.26 4.95
C LEU A 5 12.48 2.68 4.56
N PRO A 6 12.06 3.16 3.38
CA PRO A 6 12.51 4.47 2.91
C PRO A 6 11.91 5.62 3.72
N ASP A 7 12.65 6.71 3.78
CA ASP A 7 12.28 7.90 4.55
C ASP A 7 11.18 8.71 3.86
N PRO A 8 10.22 9.27 4.62
CA PRO A 8 9.13 10.05 4.03
C PRO A 8 9.45 11.55 3.88
N GLY A 9 10.72 11.92 3.76
CA GLY A 9 11.11 13.29 3.41
C GLY A 9 10.64 14.39 4.34
N GLY A 10 10.72 14.18 5.64
CA GLY A 10 10.31 15.18 6.62
C GLY A 10 8.85 15.08 7.07
N TYR A 11 8.08 14.17 6.48
CA TYR A 11 6.74 13.87 7.00
C TYR A 11 6.86 13.15 8.32
N ARG A 12 5.95 13.46 9.24
CA ARG A 12 5.88 12.79 10.53
C ARG A 12 5.08 11.49 10.38
N VAL A 13 5.53 10.44 11.04
CA VAL A 13 4.84 9.16 11.03
C VAL A 13 4.25 8.91 12.41
N HIS A 14 2.94 8.69 12.45
CA HIS A 14 2.20 8.40 13.68
C HIS A 14 1.65 7.00 13.62
N VAL A 15 1.72 6.29 14.73
CA VAL A 15 1.10 4.97 14.89
C VAL A 15 0.02 5.11 15.95
N LYS A 16 -1.21 4.76 15.59
CA LYS A 16 -2.36 4.81 16.49
C LYS A 16 -3.03 3.45 16.55
N PHE A 17 -3.72 3.17 17.65
CA PHE A 17 -4.50 1.95 17.73
C PHE A 17 -5.79 2.09 16.94
N LEU A 18 -6.18 1.00 16.26
CA LEU A 18 -7.43 0.91 15.53
C LEU A 18 -8.41 0.07 16.34
N ARG A 19 -9.54 0.66 16.67
CA ARG A 19 -10.67 -0.08 17.25
C ARG A 19 -11.55 -0.57 16.12
N TYR A 20 -11.86 -1.84 16.13
CA TYR A 20 -12.70 -2.45 15.10
C TYR A 20 -13.85 -3.20 15.75
N ARG A 21 -14.95 -3.37 14.99
CA ARG A 21 -16.15 -4.07 15.50
C ARG A 21 -16.07 -5.58 15.29
N ASP A 22 -15.85 -6.00 14.07
CA ASP A 22 -15.96 -7.40 13.69
C ASP A 22 -14.63 -8.11 13.60
N ARG A 23 -13.69 -7.54 12.85
CA ARG A 23 -12.38 -8.14 12.63
C ARG A 23 -11.31 -7.08 12.41
N PRO A 24 -10.04 -7.43 12.65
CA PRO A 24 -8.94 -6.54 12.31
C PRO A 24 -8.94 -6.25 10.80
N HIS A 25 -8.52 -5.05 10.45
CA HIS A 25 -8.37 -4.63 9.06
C HIS A 25 -7.28 -3.57 8.94
N LEU A 26 -6.89 -3.26 7.71
CA LEU A 26 -5.92 -2.22 7.44
C LEU A 26 -6.57 -0.84 7.48
N ALA A 27 -5.87 0.12 8.06
CA ALA A 27 -6.28 1.52 8.02
C ALA A 27 -5.05 2.41 8.17
N ALA A 28 -4.90 3.34 7.23
CA ALA A 28 -3.81 4.30 7.23
C ALA A 28 -4.16 5.43 6.28
N TRP A 29 -3.51 6.58 6.44
CA TRP A 29 -3.70 7.70 5.51
C TRP A 29 -2.50 8.63 5.53
N THR A 30 -2.35 9.38 4.44
CA THR A 30 -1.36 10.45 4.31
C THR A 30 -2.09 11.79 4.26
N ASP A 31 -1.69 12.72 5.13
CA ASP A 31 -2.20 14.07 5.15
C ASP A 31 -1.14 15.00 4.59
N PHE A 32 -1.37 15.48 3.37
CA PHE A 32 -0.39 16.32 2.67
C PHE A 32 -0.33 17.74 3.23
N GLU A 33 -1.42 18.24 3.79
CA GLU A 33 -1.42 19.56 4.42
C GLU A 33 -0.66 19.53 5.74
N ASP A 34 -0.94 18.55 6.58
CA ASP A 34 -0.28 18.39 7.87
C ASP A 34 1.12 17.78 7.73
N ARG A 35 1.45 17.25 6.56
CA ARG A 35 2.71 16.57 6.27
C ARG A 35 2.94 15.43 7.25
N SER A 36 1.97 14.54 7.30
CA SER A 36 2.00 13.39 8.20
C SER A 36 1.46 12.13 7.54
N ILE A 37 1.94 11.00 8.03
CA ILE A 37 1.45 9.68 7.68
C ILE A 37 0.95 9.04 8.96
N THR A 38 -0.30 8.61 8.99
CA THR A 38 -0.88 7.93 10.15
C THR A 38 -1.12 6.48 9.80
N LEU A 39 -0.57 5.60 10.61
CA LEU A 39 -0.75 4.15 10.51
C LEU A 39 -1.59 3.70 11.69
N GLN A 40 -2.58 2.84 11.44
CA GLN A 40 -3.38 2.29 12.52
C GLN A 40 -3.06 0.81 12.71
N LEU A 41 -2.89 0.43 13.97
CA LEU A 41 -2.60 -0.94 14.35
C LEU A 41 -3.81 -1.52 15.06
N PRO A 42 -4.45 -2.58 14.51
CA PRO A 42 -5.60 -3.19 15.17
C PRO A 42 -5.23 -3.72 16.55
N GLU A 43 -6.04 -3.38 17.56
CA GLU A 43 -5.89 -3.88 18.91
C GLU A 43 -7.27 -4.27 19.49
N PRO A 44 -7.44 -5.50 19.97
CA PRO A 44 -6.44 -6.58 20.03
C PRO A 44 -6.03 -7.07 18.65
N PHE A 45 -4.77 -7.47 18.52
CA PHE A 45 -4.26 -7.97 17.25
C PHE A 45 -4.46 -9.48 17.14
N TYR A 46 -5.06 -9.88 16.03
CA TYR A 46 -5.16 -11.28 15.62
C TYR A 46 -4.74 -11.36 14.15
N PRO A 47 -4.09 -12.44 13.70
CA PRO A 47 -3.81 -12.60 12.27
C PRO A 47 -5.08 -12.46 11.44
N PHE A 48 -4.97 -11.73 10.33
CA PHE A 48 -6.13 -11.50 9.46
C PHE A 48 -5.71 -11.44 8.00
N GLY A 49 -6.67 -11.73 7.12
CA GLY A 49 -6.45 -11.71 5.69
C GLY A 49 -7.00 -10.46 5.03
N GLU A 50 -6.34 -10.05 3.96
CA GLU A 50 -6.82 -9.00 3.08
C GLU A 50 -6.64 -9.44 1.64
N ILE A 51 -7.55 -9.01 0.78
CA ILE A 51 -7.42 -9.20 -0.66
C ILE A 51 -6.92 -7.88 -1.24
N VAL A 52 -5.72 -7.90 -1.82
CA VAL A 52 -5.04 -6.70 -2.30
C VAL A 52 -5.08 -6.67 -3.82
N PRO A 53 -5.73 -5.68 -4.44
CA PRO A 53 -5.65 -5.49 -5.88
C PRO A 53 -4.30 -4.84 -6.22
N TYR A 54 -3.52 -5.50 -7.07
CA TYR A 54 -2.19 -5.01 -7.42
C TYR A 54 -2.04 -4.62 -8.90
N GLY A 55 -3.07 -4.79 -9.68
CA GLY A 55 -3.07 -4.42 -11.08
C GLY A 55 -4.40 -4.68 -11.74
N ALA A 56 -4.47 -4.34 -13.01
CA ALA A 56 -5.64 -4.61 -13.81
C ALA A 56 -5.20 -5.15 -15.17
N LYS A 57 -5.89 -6.14 -15.67
CA LYS A 57 -5.64 -6.73 -16.98
C LYS A 57 -6.81 -6.44 -17.90
N ARG A 58 -6.51 -5.92 -19.08
CA ARG A 58 -7.53 -5.73 -20.11
C ARG A 58 -7.85 -7.09 -20.73
N ARG A 59 -9.13 -7.42 -20.76
CA ARG A 59 -9.61 -8.64 -21.38
C ARG A 59 -10.54 -8.29 -22.53
N ALA A 60 -10.27 -8.87 -23.70
CA ALA A 60 -11.18 -8.75 -24.81
C ALA A 60 -12.47 -9.50 -24.48
N SER A 61 -13.61 -8.81 -24.52
CA SER A 61 -14.91 -9.44 -24.47
C SER A 61 -15.39 -9.72 -25.89
N GLY A 62 -16.31 -10.65 -26.07
CA GLY A 62 -16.76 -11.10 -27.39
C GLY A 62 -17.13 -9.99 -28.37
N LYS A 63 -17.44 -10.38 -29.60
CA LYS A 63 -17.69 -9.47 -30.72
C LYS A 63 -18.66 -8.34 -30.36
N GLY A 64 -18.25 -7.10 -30.66
CA GLY A 64 -19.11 -5.93 -30.51
C GLY A 64 -19.25 -5.41 -29.10
N THR A 65 -18.51 -5.97 -28.12
CA THR A 65 -18.58 -5.55 -26.74
C THR A 65 -17.36 -4.74 -26.32
N ARG A 66 -17.53 -3.88 -25.31
CA ARG A 66 -16.42 -3.08 -24.79
C ARG A 66 -15.39 -3.98 -24.11
N PRO A 67 -14.10 -3.64 -24.21
CA PRO A 67 -13.08 -4.34 -23.43
C PRO A 67 -13.40 -4.27 -21.94
N ARG A 68 -13.20 -5.36 -21.24
CA ARG A 68 -13.37 -5.42 -19.79
C ARG A 68 -12.03 -5.41 -19.11
N PHE A 69 -11.99 -4.85 -17.91
CA PHE A 69 -10.82 -4.92 -17.04
C PHE A 69 -11.08 -5.95 -15.96
N ILE A 70 -10.08 -6.78 -15.73
CA ILE A 70 -10.10 -7.73 -14.62
C ILE A 70 -9.05 -7.28 -13.61
N TRP A 71 -9.47 -7.13 -12.36
CA TRP A 71 -8.56 -6.81 -11.28
C TRP A 71 -7.70 -8.04 -10.96
N LEU A 72 -6.40 -7.82 -10.92
CA LEU A 72 -5.46 -8.83 -10.44
C LEU A 72 -5.35 -8.62 -8.93
N THR A 73 -5.67 -9.66 -8.17
CA THR A 73 -5.69 -9.58 -6.71
C THR A 73 -4.87 -10.70 -6.10
N GLU A 74 -4.39 -10.45 -4.90
CA GLU A 74 -3.70 -11.46 -4.11
C GLU A 74 -4.21 -11.41 -2.69
N GLY A 75 -4.53 -12.58 -2.14
CA GLY A 75 -4.87 -12.70 -0.74
C GLY A 75 -3.60 -12.80 0.09
N ILE A 76 -3.49 -11.98 1.11
CA ILE A 76 -2.36 -12.02 2.04
C ILE A 76 -2.87 -12.14 3.47
N THR A 77 -2.06 -12.78 4.31
CA THR A 77 -2.35 -12.88 5.73
C THR A 77 -1.31 -12.10 6.51
N PHE A 78 -1.77 -11.16 7.32
CA PHE A 78 -0.91 -10.43 8.24
C PHE A 78 -0.82 -11.23 9.54
N ARG A 79 0.35 -11.73 9.83
CA ARG A 79 0.57 -12.60 11.00
C ARG A 79 1.13 -11.85 12.19
N THR A 80 1.70 -10.68 11.99
CA THR A 80 2.33 -9.88 13.04
C THR A 80 1.95 -8.42 12.89
N ARG A 81 2.07 -7.68 14.00
CA ARG A 81 1.90 -6.22 14.01
C ARG A 81 2.88 -5.55 13.07
N GLU A 82 4.09 -6.05 13.02
CA GLU A 82 5.14 -5.51 12.14
C GLU A 82 4.72 -5.58 10.68
N GLU A 83 4.16 -6.69 10.24
CA GLU A 83 3.70 -6.83 8.86
C GLU A 83 2.62 -5.81 8.51
N VAL A 84 1.67 -5.58 9.43
CA VAL A 84 0.62 -4.57 9.23
C VAL A 84 1.23 -3.17 9.08
N LEU A 85 2.12 -2.80 9.99
CA LEU A 85 2.73 -1.47 9.96
C LEU A 85 3.59 -1.26 8.72
N ARG A 86 4.38 -2.26 8.34
CA ARG A 86 5.24 -2.16 7.17
C ARG A 86 4.44 -2.06 5.87
N PHE A 87 3.39 -2.86 5.73
CA PHE A 87 2.51 -2.78 4.56
C PHE A 87 1.84 -1.40 4.47
N SER A 88 1.22 -0.97 5.56
CA SER A 88 0.53 0.32 5.60
C SER A 88 1.48 1.48 5.34
N TYR A 89 2.67 1.44 5.93
CA TYR A 89 3.67 2.48 5.72
C TYR A 89 4.10 2.57 4.26
N LEU A 90 4.41 1.43 3.65
CA LEU A 90 4.86 1.41 2.24
C LEU A 90 3.77 1.89 1.29
N HIS A 91 2.53 1.55 1.56
CA HIS A 91 1.40 2.05 0.78
C HIS A 91 1.31 3.58 0.87
N GLU A 92 1.34 4.14 2.07
CA GLU A 92 1.25 5.58 2.28
C GLU A 92 2.51 6.29 1.82
N TRP A 93 3.69 5.71 2.05
CA TRP A 93 4.95 6.27 1.55
C TRP A 93 4.92 6.38 0.02
N MET A 94 4.37 5.39 -0.67
CA MET A 94 4.27 5.42 -2.13
C MET A 94 3.36 6.56 -2.60
N HIS A 95 2.26 6.85 -1.90
CA HIS A 95 1.43 8.02 -2.16
C HIS A 95 2.25 9.31 -2.02
N TRP A 96 3.01 9.42 -0.92
CA TRP A 96 3.89 10.56 -0.69
C TRP A 96 4.91 10.71 -1.82
N TRP A 97 5.57 9.63 -2.16
CA TRP A 97 6.65 9.64 -3.17
C TRP A 97 6.10 10.00 -4.56
N LEU A 98 4.98 9.44 -4.95
CA LEU A 98 4.37 9.75 -6.25
C LEU A 98 4.00 11.23 -6.35
N ARG A 99 3.48 11.81 -5.28
CA ARG A 99 3.05 13.20 -5.26
C ARG A 99 4.20 14.18 -5.08
N GLU A 100 5.02 13.98 -4.05
CA GLU A 100 6.03 14.96 -3.64
C GLU A 100 7.34 14.83 -4.43
N VAL A 101 7.71 13.64 -4.83
CA VAL A 101 8.96 13.40 -5.54
C VAL A 101 8.72 13.31 -7.05
N ARG A 102 7.71 12.57 -7.47
CA ARG A 102 7.42 12.37 -8.89
C ARG A 102 6.46 13.41 -9.48
N GLY A 103 5.78 14.18 -8.64
CA GLY A 103 4.85 15.20 -9.10
C GLY A 103 3.60 14.65 -9.79
N THR A 104 3.21 13.43 -9.48
CA THR A 104 2.04 12.79 -10.07
C THR A 104 0.78 13.28 -9.38
N ALA A 105 -0.16 13.84 -10.14
CA ALA A 105 -1.37 14.44 -9.57
C ALA A 105 -2.37 13.41 -9.04
N SER A 106 -2.42 12.22 -9.63
CA SER A 106 -3.35 11.18 -9.19
C SER A 106 -2.60 10.06 -8.49
N ALA A 107 -3.03 9.78 -7.27
CA ALA A 107 -2.51 8.65 -6.52
C ALA A 107 -3.24 7.40 -6.98
N ALA A 108 -2.56 6.53 -7.70
CA ALA A 108 -3.10 5.25 -8.07
C ALA A 108 -3.03 4.30 -6.88
N GLU A 109 -4.16 4.06 -6.23
CA GLU A 109 -4.25 3.13 -5.10
C GLU A 109 -3.65 1.77 -5.45
N THR A 110 -3.93 1.28 -6.65
CA THR A 110 -3.40 0.00 -7.12
C THR A 110 -1.87 0.00 -7.20
N THR A 111 -1.26 1.09 -7.63
CA THR A 111 0.20 1.22 -7.66
C THR A 111 0.79 1.16 -6.27
N CYS A 112 0.16 1.86 -5.32
CA CYS A 112 0.61 1.86 -3.93
C CYS A 112 0.44 0.48 -3.28
N ASP A 113 -0.67 -0.18 -3.54
CA ASP A 113 -0.91 -1.54 -3.07
C ASP A 113 0.11 -2.52 -3.63
N ARG A 114 0.41 -2.42 -4.92
CA ARG A 114 1.40 -3.29 -5.56
C ARG A 114 2.79 -3.12 -4.95
N PHE A 115 3.20 -1.87 -4.75
CA PHE A 115 4.48 -1.59 -4.12
C PHE A 115 4.55 -2.18 -2.70
N ALA A 116 3.53 -1.96 -1.90
CA ALA A 116 3.46 -2.49 -0.55
C ALA A 116 3.45 -4.03 -0.55
N LEU A 117 2.64 -4.62 -1.42
CA LEU A 117 2.52 -6.07 -1.54
C LEU A 117 3.86 -6.75 -1.84
N HIS A 118 4.64 -6.18 -2.76
CA HIS A 118 5.90 -6.78 -3.16
C HIS A 118 7.05 -6.54 -2.18
N ASN A 119 6.91 -5.59 -1.25
CA ASN A 119 8.05 -5.13 -0.47
C ASN A 119 7.87 -5.19 1.05
N PHE A 120 6.66 -5.37 1.59
CA PHE A 120 6.44 -5.21 3.03
C PHE A 120 7.16 -6.26 3.90
N ARG A 121 7.49 -7.42 3.34
CA ARG A 121 8.23 -8.46 4.06
C ARG A 121 9.74 -8.37 3.87
N ARG A 122 10.21 -7.49 3.02
CA ARG A 122 11.64 -7.30 2.80
C ARG A 122 12.24 -6.45 3.91
N GLN A 123 13.44 -6.78 4.34
CA GLN A 123 14.11 -6.03 5.40
C GLN A 123 14.55 -4.65 4.94
N LEU A 124 15.02 -4.55 3.71
CA LEU A 124 15.47 -3.29 3.12
C LEU A 124 14.64 -2.95 1.89
N VAL A 125 14.02 -1.80 1.91
CA VAL A 125 13.23 -1.28 0.78
C VAL A 125 13.70 0.13 0.52
N THR A 126 13.98 0.43 -0.75
CA THR A 126 14.55 1.72 -1.15
C THR A 126 13.71 2.37 -2.23
N GLU A 127 14.06 3.61 -2.57
CA GLU A 127 13.44 4.33 -3.67
C GLU A 127 13.62 3.60 -5.01
N ALA A 128 14.72 2.86 -5.17
CA ALA A 128 14.92 2.03 -6.36
C ALA A 128 13.82 0.98 -6.51
N ASP A 129 13.33 0.43 -5.40
CA ASP A 129 12.21 -0.52 -5.41
C ASP A 129 10.91 0.14 -5.87
N ALA A 130 10.71 1.41 -5.53
CA ALA A 130 9.56 2.17 -5.98
C ALA A 130 9.61 2.39 -7.49
N LEU A 131 10.78 2.76 -8.01
CA LEU A 131 10.98 2.91 -9.46
C LEU A 131 10.72 1.60 -10.19
N LEU A 132 11.19 0.50 -9.63
CA LEU A 132 10.97 -0.83 -10.21
C LEU A 132 9.48 -1.20 -10.23
N SER A 133 8.72 -0.84 -9.21
CA SER A 133 7.28 -1.06 -9.16
C SER A 133 6.53 -0.34 -10.27
N LEU A 134 6.99 0.84 -10.66
CA LEU A 134 6.37 1.58 -11.77
C LEU A 134 6.59 0.89 -13.11
N LYS A 135 7.68 0.16 -13.27
CA LYS A 135 7.99 -0.55 -14.51
C LYS A 135 7.25 -1.87 -14.67
N ARG A 136 6.80 -2.46 -13.55
CA ARG A 136 6.07 -3.72 -13.55
C ARG A 136 4.57 -3.49 -13.80
N ARG A 137 4.25 -3.13 -15.03
CA ARG A 137 2.85 -2.95 -15.43
C ARG A 137 2.22 -4.27 -15.82
N GLN A 138 0.99 -4.45 -15.42
CA GLN A 138 0.18 -5.61 -15.81
C GLN A 138 -0.65 -5.30 -17.04
#